data_6cebd07f28dfa5b49ce4831e7462692f
#
_entry.id   6cebd07f28dfa5b49ce4831e7462692f
#
_cell.length_a   1.000
_cell.length_b   1.000
_cell.length_c   1.000
_cell.angle_alpha   90.00
_cell.angle_beta   90.00
_cell.angle_gamma   90.00
#
_symmetry.space_group_name_H-M   'P 1'
#
loop_
_entity.id
_entity.type
_entity.pdbx_description
1 polymer ?
#
loop_
_entity_poly.entity_id
_entity_poly.type
_entity_poly.pdbx_seq_one_letter_code
_entity_poly.pdbx_strand_id
1 'polypeptide(L)'
;MTDTTKAQILAVARRAVHTEMLALGHLEQTLGDAFAEAVQLILAGRGKCIVTGMGKSGLIGRKIAATFASTGTPSFFLHPGEAFHGDLGMISKEDVILALSYSGETDEILKIVPFIHSNGNRLISMTGNDDSALARNSDVHLNVGVEEEACILHLAPTTSTTAQIAMGDALAVSLMQQRGFTSV
;
A
#
# COMPACT_ATOMS: atom_id res chain seq x y z
N MET A 1 22.95 -5.51 33.15
CA MET A 1 22.27 -6.43 32.22
C MET A 1 23.13 -7.68 32.15
N THR A 2 22.60 -8.87 32.43
CA THR A 2 23.33 -10.13 32.31
C THR A 2 23.56 -10.51 30.85
N ASP A 3 24.60 -11.29 30.54
CA ASP A 3 24.90 -11.75 29.17
C ASP A 3 23.71 -12.56 28.57
N THR A 4 23.03 -13.34 29.41
CA THR A 4 21.81 -14.08 29.01
C THR A 4 20.69 -13.15 28.53
N THR A 5 20.45 -12.03 29.23
CA THR A 5 19.44 -11.04 28.86
C THR A 5 19.77 -10.37 27.52
N LYS A 6 21.05 -10.05 27.29
CA LYS A 6 21.52 -9.45 26.02
C LYS A 6 21.33 -10.43 24.86
N ALA A 7 21.68 -11.69 25.04
CA ALA A 7 21.54 -12.73 24.03
C ALA A 7 20.04 -12.93 23.64
N GLN A 8 19.14 -12.95 24.63
CA GLN A 8 17.71 -13.06 24.42
C GLN A 8 17.13 -11.87 23.62
N ILE A 9 17.53 -10.64 23.97
CA ILE A 9 17.10 -9.44 23.24
C ILE A 9 17.52 -9.50 21.77
N LEU A 10 18.77 -9.85 21.52
CA LEU A 10 19.28 -9.96 20.14
C LEU A 10 18.62 -11.08 19.35
N ALA A 11 18.30 -12.21 20.00
CA ALA A 11 17.57 -13.32 19.35
C ALA A 11 16.18 -12.89 18.89
N VAL A 12 15.42 -12.18 19.73
CA VAL A 12 14.10 -11.65 19.38
C VAL A 12 14.21 -10.63 18.23
N ALA A 13 15.14 -9.69 18.30
CA ALA A 13 15.33 -8.68 17.27
C ALA A 13 15.68 -9.32 15.91
N ARG A 14 16.60 -10.29 15.90
CA ARG A 14 17.01 -11.00 14.69
C ARG A 14 15.85 -11.80 14.08
N ARG A 15 15.04 -12.43 14.93
CA ARG A 15 13.86 -13.16 14.46
C ARG A 15 12.87 -12.20 13.78
N ALA A 16 12.57 -11.05 14.36
CA ALA A 16 11.67 -10.08 13.76
C ALA A 16 12.15 -9.64 12.36
N VAL A 17 13.42 -9.26 12.24
CA VAL A 17 14.01 -8.88 10.94
C VAL A 17 13.99 -10.04 9.94
N HIS A 18 14.24 -11.26 10.42
CA HIS A 18 14.24 -12.46 9.57
C HIS A 18 12.85 -12.78 9.03
N THR A 19 11.79 -12.67 9.85
CA THR A 19 10.39 -12.84 9.43
C THR A 19 10.04 -11.84 8.33
N GLU A 20 10.38 -10.56 8.50
CA GLU A 20 10.14 -9.54 7.48
C GLU A 20 10.93 -9.80 6.19
N MET A 21 12.18 -10.25 6.30
CA MET A 21 13.01 -10.60 5.15
C MET A 21 12.38 -11.75 4.32
N LEU A 22 11.86 -12.78 4.98
CA LEU A 22 11.18 -13.89 4.30
C LEU A 22 9.92 -13.42 3.58
N ALA A 23 9.13 -12.56 4.21
CA ALA A 23 7.94 -11.99 3.61
C ALA A 23 8.26 -11.13 2.37
N LEU A 24 9.34 -10.36 2.38
CA LEU A 24 9.79 -9.61 1.22
C LEU A 24 10.27 -10.52 0.09
N GLY A 25 10.95 -11.63 0.42
CA GLY A 25 11.34 -12.65 -0.56
C GLY A 25 10.12 -13.33 -1.22
N HIS A 26 9.06 -13.58 -0.46
CA HIS A 26 7.80 -14.06 -1.00
C HIS A 26 7.13 -13.00 -1.90
N LEU A 27 7.05 -11.76 -1.43
CA LEU A 27 6.48 -10.64 -2.19
C LEU A 27 7.17 -10.48 -3.56
N GLU A 28 8.50 -10.57 -3.62
CA GLU A 28 9.26 -10.50 -4.88
C GLU A 28 8.77 -11.54 -5.88
N GLN A 29 8.51 -12.77 -5.43
CA GLN A 29 8.06 -13.88 -6.29
C GLN A 29 6.61 -13.72 -6.77
N THR A 30 5.78 -12.93 -6.07
CA THR A 30 4.38 -12.68 -6.43
C THR A 30 4.20 -11.49 -7.38
N LEU A 31 5.26 -10.71 -7.65
CA LEU A 31 5.19 -9.62 -8.63
C LEU A 31 4.98 -10.18 -10.03
N GLY A 32 3.82 -9.93 -10.60
CA GLY A 32 3.38 -10.47 -11.89
C GLY A 32 2.55 -9.46 -12.69
N ASP A 33 1.64 -9.99 -13.51
CA ASP A 33 0.83 -9.20 -14.45
C ASP A 33 0.01 -8.09 -13.75
N ALA A 34 -0.58 -8.38 -12.60
CA ALA A 34 -1.34 -7.38 -11.83
C ALA A 34 -0.48 -6.18 -11.42
N PHE A 35 0.81 -6.42 -11.06
CA PHE A 35 1.72 -5.32 -10.75
C PHE A 35 2.01 -4.46 -11.99
N ALA A 36 2.27 -5.12 -13.14
CA ALA A 36 2.51 -4.41 -14.39
C ALA A 36 1.27 -3.61 -14.84
N GLU A 37 0.08 -4.18 -14.67
CA GLU A 37 -1.20 -3.52 -14.95
C GLU A 37 -1.43 -2.31 -14.04
N ALA A 38 -1.13 -2.41 -12.75
CA ALA A 38 -1.20 -1.27 -11.82
C ALA A 38 -0.29 -0.12 -12.25
N VAL A 39 0.95 -0.41 -12.64
CA VAL A 39 1.89 0.59 -13.18
C VAL A 39 1.33 1.24 -14.43
N GLN A 40 0.84 0.45 -15.40
CA GLN A 40 0.26 0.97 -16.64
C GLN A 40 -0.98 1.82 -16.38
N LEU A 41 -1.84 1.42 -15.45
CA LEU A 41 -3.03 2.15 -15.08
C LEU A 41 -2.70 3.54 -14.51
N ILE A 42 -1.69 3.62 -13.65
CA ILE A 42 -1.21 4.92 -13.10
C ILE A 42 -0.54 5.77 -14.19
N LEU A 43 0.23 5.17 -15.11
CA LEU A 43 0.86 5.88 -16.20
C LEU A 43 -0.14 6.44 -17.22
N ALA A 44 -1.22 5.70 -17.51
CA ALA A 44 -2.29 6.13 -18.40
C ALA A 44 -3.17 7.22 -17.79
N GLY A 45 -3.20 7.33 -16.45
CA GLY A 45 -3.93 8.37 -15.74
C GLY A 45 -3.40 9.78 -16.06
N ARG A 46 -4.33 10.72 -16.30
CA ARG A 46 -3.99 12.13 -16.55
C ARG A 46 -3.97 12.98 -15.29
N GLY A 47 -4.46 12.43 -14.18
CA GLY A 47 -4.54 13.07 -12.89
C GLY A 47 -3.42 12.64 -11.94
N LYS A 48 -3.75 12.59 -10.66
CA LYS A 48 -2.87 12.19 -9.57
C LYS A 48 -3.11 10.74 -9.18
N CYS A 49 -2.15 10.11 -8.53
CA CYS A 49 -2.36 8.89 -7.78
C CYS A 49 -2.71 9.25 -6.33
N ILE A 50 -3.98 9.11 -5.96
CA ILE A 50 -4.45 9.41 -4.60
C ILE A 50 -4.34 8.14 -3.78
N VAL A 51 -3.56 8.21 -2.70
CA VAL A 51 -3.35 7.07 -1.80
C VAL A 51 -4.25 7.21 -0.59
N THR A 52 -4.95 6.15 -0.21
CA THR A 52 -5.83 6.14 0.96
C THR A 52 -5.62 4.89 1.81
N GLY A 53 -5.86 4.99 3.11
CA GLY A 53 -5.68 3.90 4.06
C GLY A 53 -6.00 4.34 5.48
N MET A 54 -6.33 3.38 6.35
CA MET A 54 -6.67 3.64 7.75
C MET A 54 -5.59 3.13 8.70
N GLY A 55 -5.43 3.77 9.86
CA GLY A 55 -4.52 3.34 10.92
C GLY A 55 -3.07 3.17 10.44
N LYS A 56 -2.46 1.99 10.67
CA LYS A 56 -1.09 1.69 10.26
C LYS A 56 -0.94 1.71 8.73
N SER A 57 -1.89 1.13 7.99
CA SER A 57 -1.91 1.20 6.52
C SER A 57 -2.03 2.65 6.02
N GLY A 58 -2.71 3.53 6.75
CA GLY A 58 -2.76 4.96 6.44
C GLY A 58 -1.40 5.65 6.61
N LEU A 59 -0.63 5.30 7.64
CA LEU A 59 0.74 5.83 7.81
C LEU A 59 1.66 5.37 6.67
N ILE A 60 1.55 4.10 6.27
CA ILE A 60 2.25 3.57 5.10
C ILE A 60 1.81 4.28 3.81
N GLY A 61 0.50 4.47 3.63
CA GLY A 61 -0.05 5.19 2.48
C GLY A 61 0.46 6.63 2.36
N ARG A 62 0.60 7.35 3.49
CA ARG A 62 1.23 8.68 3.50
C ARG A 62 2.68 8.64 3.01
N LYS A 63 3.46 7.63 3.45
CA LYS A 63 4.84 7.44 2.98
C LYS A 63 4.86 7.14 1.48
N ILE A 64 4.00 6.27 0.99
CA ILE A 64 3.91 5.92 -0.44
C ILE A 64 3.56 7.14 -1.27
N ALA A 65 2.55 7.93 -0.88
CA ALA A 65 2.19 9.17 -1.58
C ALA A 65 3.36 10.16 -1.65
N ALA A 66 4.10 10.33 -0.55
CA ALA A 66 5.28 11.19 -0.53
C ALA A 66 6.39 10.67 -1.45
N THR A 67 6.61 9.35 -1.50
CA THR A 67 7.58 8.72 -2.40
C THR A 67 7.16 8.93 -3.86
N PHE A 68 5.91 8.71 -4.23
CA PHE A 68 5.39 8.99 -5.58
C PHE A 68 5.65 10.44 -6.00
N ALA A 69 5.29 11.40 -5.13
CA ALA A 69 5.49 12.82 -5.40
C ALA A 69 6.97 13.16 -5.63
N SER A 70 7.88 12.58 -4.85
CA SER A 70 9.33 12.82 -4.97
C SER A 70 9.99 12.10 -6.16
N THR A 71 9.31 11.13 -6.75
CA THR A 71 9.79 10.34 -7.91
C THR A 71 9.04 10.65 -9.21
N GLY A 72 8.36 11.81 -9.27
CA GLY A 72 7.74 12.32 -10.49
C GLY A 72 6.33 11.82 -10.79
N THR A 73 5.67 11.14 -9.84
CA THR A 73 4.25 10.80 -9.93
C THR A 73 3.44 11.72 -9.01
N PRO A 74 2.63 12.66 -9.53
CA PRO A 74 1.81 13.53 -8.70
C PRO A 74 0.91 12.72 -7.79
N SER A 75 1.00 12.94 -6.48
CA SER A 75 0.28 12.14 -5.50
C SER A 75 0.03 12.90 -4.21
N PHE A 76 -1.05 12.53 -3.51
CA PHE A 76 -1.28 12.94 -2.13
C PHE A 76 -2.04 11.83 -1.38
N PHE A 77 -2.06 11.95 -0.05
CA PHE A 77 -2.79 11.02 0.80
C PHE A 77 -4.14 11.60 1.20
N LEU A 78 -5.21 10.81 0.99
CA LEU A 78 -6.57 11.10 1.43
C LEU A 78 -6.91 10.22 2.63
N HIS A 79 -7.28 10.84 3.77
CA HIS A 79 -7.72 10.06 4.93
C HIS A 79 -9.17 9.62 4.75
N PRO A 80 -9.50 8.31 4.78
CA PRO A 80 -10.86 7.84 4.46
C PRO A 80 -11.90 8.31 5.47
N GLY A 81 -11.52 8.56 6.73
CA GLY A 81 -12.40 9.12 7.75
C GLY A 81 -12.81 10.59 7.47
N GLU A 82 -11.97 11.37 6.78
CA GLU A 82 -12.27 12.77 6.42
C GLU A 82 -12.97 12.88 5.05
N ALA A 83 -12.99 11.80 4.28
CA ALA A 83 -13.53 11.78 2.93
C ALA A 83 -14.97 12.37 2.87
N PHE A 84 -15.85 11.94 3.77
CA PHE A 84 -17.24 12.41 3.81
C PHE A 84 -17.42 13.78 4.47
N HIS A 85 -16.36 14.37 5.01
CA HIS A 85 -16.37 15.73 5.57
C HIS A 85 -15.94 16.78 4.55
N GLY A 86 -15.83 16.40 3.26
CA GLY A 86 -15.54 17.32 2.16
C GLY A 86 -14.34 16.93 1.30
N ASP A 87 -13.43 16.07 1.81
CA ASP A 87 -12.18 15.74 1.12
C ASP A 87 -12.40 14.94 -0.17
N LEU A 88 -13.57 14.28 -0.36
CA LEU A 88 -13.94 13.69 -1.65
C LEU A 88 -13.93 14.71 -2.80
N GLY A 89 -14.16 15.99 -2.50
CA GLY A 89 -14.06 17.08 -3.47
C GLY A 89 -12.65 17.32 -4.02
N MET A 90 -11.61 16.73 -3.41
CA MET A 90 -10.22 16.80 -3.88
C MET A 90 -9.94 15.80 -5.01
N ILE A 91 -10.84 14.83 -5.23
CA ILE A 91 -10.72 13.77 -6.23
C ILE A 91 -11.27 14.25 -7.57
N SER A 92 -10.42 14.32 -8.58
CA SER A 92 -10.81 14.59 -9.97
C SER A 92 -11.12 13.27 -10.70
N LYS A 93 -11.89 13.33 -11.78
CA LYS A 93 -12.25 12.13 -12.59
C LYS A 93 -11.04 11.44 -13.22
N GLU A 94 -9.97 12.18 -13.45
CA GLU A 94 -8.73 11.71 -14.07
C GLU A 94 -7.77 11.05 -13.07
N ASP A 95 -8.09 11.10 -11.77
CA ASP A 95 -7.24 10.55 -10.72
C ASP A 95 -7.39 9.02 -10.61
N VAL A 96 -6.30 8.36 -10.22
CA VAL A 96 -6.27 6.94 -9.89
C VAL A 96 -6.19 6.80 -8.37
N ILE A 97 -6.97 5.90 -7.81
CA ILE A 97 -6.99 5.65 -6.36
C ILE A 97 -6.18 4.40 -6.03
N LEU A 98 -5.25 4.51 -5.08
CA LEU A 98 -4.54 3.39 -4.48
C LEU A 98 -5.01 3.23 -3.03
N ALA A 99 -5.80 2.20 -2.75
CA ALA A 99 -6.38 1.95 -1.43
C ALA A 99 -5.64 0.84 -0.70
N LEU A 100 -5.14 1.15 0.51
CA LEU A 100 -4.42 0.21 1.37
C LEU A 100 -5.32 -0.24 2.53
N SER A 101 -5.60 -1.53 2.58
CA SER A 101 -6.26 -2.19 3.71
C SER A 101 -5.76 -3.62 3.80
N TYR A 102 -5.02 -3.99 4.84
CA TYR A 102 -4.47 -5.34 4.93
C TYR A 102 -5.57 -6.41 4.96
N SER A 103 -6.64 -6.21 5.74
CA SER A 103 -7.80 -7.10 5.73
C SER A 103 -8.64 -7.00 4.45
N GLY A 104 -8.61 -5.82 3.78
CA GLY A 104 -9.50 -5.50 2.68
C GLY A 104 -10.97 -5.31 3.08
N GLU A 105 -11.25 -5.24 4.39
CA GLU A 105 -12.59 -5.15 5.00
C GLU A 105 -12.76 -3.87 5.86
N THR A 106 -11.89 -2.88 5.68
CA THR A 106 -11.96 -1.63 6.46
C THR A 106 -13.17 -0.80 6.04
N ASP A 107 -14.13 -0.63 6.94
CA ASP A 107 -15.43 0.04 6.69
C ASP A 107 -15.27 1.43 6.06
N GLU A 108 -14.35 2.24 6.58
CA GLU A 108 -14.15 3.62 6.10
C GLU A 108 -13.65 3.64 4.65
N ILE A 109 -12.85 2.66 4.26
CA ILE A 109 -12.38 2.52 2.88
C ILE A 109 -13.50 2.01 2.00
N LEU A 110 -14.22 0.97 2.42
CA LEU A 110 -15.33 0.40 1.66
C LEU A 110 -16.45 1.42 1.41
N LYS A 111 -16.70 2.33 2.33
CA LYS A 111 -17.70 3.41 2.18
C LYS A 111 -17.37 4.39 1.05
N ILE A 112 -16.09 4.62 0.73
CA ILE A 112 -15.72 5.53 -0.38
C ILE A 112 -15.70 4.85 -1.74
N VAL A 113 -15.71 3.52 -1.82
CA VAL A 113 -15.67 2.75 -3.09
C VAL A 113 -16.84 3.11 -4.02
N PRO A 114 -18.10 3.21 -3.57
CA PRO A 114 -19.20 3.62 -4.45
C PRO A 114 -19.01 5.01 -5.07
N PHE A 115 -18.41 5.96 -4.32
CA PHE A 115 -18.07 7.27 -4.86
C PHE A 115 -17.01 7.16 -5.95
N ILE A 116 -15.92 6.39 -5.70
CA ILE A 116 -14.83 6.18 -6.66
C ILE A 116 -15.40 5.67 -8.00
N HIS A 117 -16.25 4.65 -7.95
CA HIS A 117 -16.88 4.09 -9.15
C HIS A 117 -17.82 5.07 -9.85
N SER A 118 -18.68 5.75 -9.08
CA SER A 118 -19.65 6.71 -9.67
C SER A 118 -18.96 7.94 -10.26
N ASN A 119 -17.82 8.34 -9.73
CA ASN A 119 -17.01 9.43 -10.26
C ASN A 119 -16.21 9.02 -11.51
N GLY A 120 -16.10 7.71 -11.78
CA GLY A 120 -15.36 7.15 -12.92
C GLY A 120 -13.87 6.94 -12.68
N ASN A 121 -13.42 7.01 -11.42
CA ASN A 121 -12.02 6.77 -11.08
C ASN A 121 -11.66 5.28 -11.17
N ARG A 122 -10.42 5.00 -11.49
CA ARG A 122 -9.84 3.66 -11.43
C ARG A 122 -9.34 3.39 -10.01
N LEU A 123 -9.57 2.18 -9.53
CA LEU A 123 -9.21 1.74 -8.18
C LEU A 123 -8.19 0.60 -8.22
N ILE A 124 -7.05 0.82 -7.59
CA ILE A 124 -6.06 -0.20 -7.27
C ILE A 124 -6.18 -0.50 -5.78
N SER A 125 -6.32 -1.76 -5.41
CA SER A 125 -6.29 -2.19 -4.01
C SER A 125 -4.96 -2.84 -3.66
N MET A 126 -4.55 -2.67 -2.40
CA MET A 126 -3.40 -3.36 -1.80
C MET A 126 -3.88 -4.02 -0.51
N THR A 127 -4.10 -5.34 -0.55
CA THR A 127 -4.60 -6.11 0.59
C THR A 127 -3.83 -7.41 0.78
N GLY A 128 -3.99 -8.06 1.94
CA GLY A 128 -3.44 -9.39 2.21
C GLY A 128 -4.40 -10.54 1.87
N ASN A 129 -5.56 -10.24 1.25
CA ASN A 129 -6.60 -11.24 0.96
C ASN A 129 -7.26 -10.95 -0.39
N ASP A 130 -7.04 -11.84 -1.36
CA ASP A 130 -7.59 -11.76 -2.72
C ASP A 130 -9.13 -11.78 -2.75
N ASP A 131 -9.76 -12.42 -1.76
CA ASP A 131 -11.21 -12.56 -1.64
C ASP A 131 -11.87 -11.46 -0.80
N SER A 132 -11.12 -10.44 -0.40
CA SER A 132 -11.66 -9.32 0.38
C SER A 132 -12.63 -8.45 -0.42
N ALA A 133 -13.50 -7.74 0.29
CA ALA A 133 -14.45 -6.82 -0.35
C ALA A 133 -13.74 -5.74 -1.17
N LEU A 134 -12.63 -5.19 -0.66
CA LEU A 134 -11.85 -4.18 -1.38
C LEU A 134 -11.20 -4.76 -2.64
N ALA A 135 -10.60 -5.97 -2.56
CA ALA A 135 -9.99 -6.63 -3.72
C ALA A 135 -11.00 -6.87 -4.84
N ARG A 136 -12.19 -7.43 -4.50
CA ARG A 136 -13.26 -7.71 -5.46
C ARG A 136 -13.87 -6.45 -6.11
N ASN A 137 -13.74 -5.30 -5.47
CA ASN A 137 -14.27 -4.03 -5.98
C ASN A 137 -13.20 -3.15 -6.63
N SER A 138 -11.98 -3.64 -6.83
CA SER A 138 -10.90 -2.89 -7.48
C SER A 138 -10.72 -3.31 -8.94
N ASP A 139 -10.21 -2.40 -9.77
CA ASP A 139 -9.82 -2.71 -11.15
C ASP A 139 -8.56 -3.58 -11.19
N VAL A 140 -7.64 -3.33 -10.26
CA VAL A 140 -6.40 -4.10 -10.08
C VAL A 140 -6.18 -4.36 -8.60
N HIS A 141 -5.85 -5.60 -8.26
CA HIS A 141 -5.52 -5.99 -6.90
C HIS A 141 -4.04 -6.37 -6.78
N LEU A 142 -3.37 -5.81 -5.78
CA LEU A 142 -1.99 -6.12 -5.40
C LEU A 142 -2.00 -6.87 -4.07
N ASN A 143 -1.66 -8.16 -4.12
CA ASN A 143 -1.58 -8.97 -2.91
C ASN A 143 -0.28 -8.67 -2.14
N VAL A 144 -0.42 -8.31 -0.86
CA VAL A 144 0.66 -8.09 0.10
C VAL A 144 0.53 -8.98 1.33
N GLY A 145 -0.11 -10.15 1.15
CA GLY A 145 -0.29 -11.14 2.20
C GLY A 145 1.03 -11.64 2.75
N VAL A 146 1.09 -11.83 4.06
CA VAL A 146 2.26 -12.37 4.76
C VAL A 146 1.83 -13.60 5.58
N GLU A 147 2.75 -14.56 5.75
CA GLU A 147 2.47 -15.78 6.51
C GLU A 147 2.29 -15.48 8.00
N GLU A 148 3.12 -14.59 8.55
CA GLU A 148 3.07 -14.20 9.96
C GLU A 148 3.53 -12.76 10.20
N GLU A 149 3.02 -12.17 11.27
CA GLU A 149 3.54 -10.92 11.79
C GLU A 149 4.78 -11.17 12.66
N ALA A 150 5.79 -10.30 12.57
CA ALA A 150 6.97 -10.37 13.44
C ALA A 150 6.63 -10.05 14.91
N CYS A 151 5.48 -9.44 15.16
CA CYS A 151 4.95 -9.20 16.49
C CYS A 151 4.61 -10.53 17.17
N ILE A 152 5.27 -10.84 18.32
CA ILE A 152 5.13 -12.10 19.05
C ILE A 152 3.67 -12.40 19.46
N LEU A 153 2.90 -11.35 19.71
CA LEU A 153 1.48 -11.46 20.08
C LEU A 153 0.53 -11.39 18.89
N HIS A 154 1.04 -11.26 17.67
CA HIS A 154 0.26 -11.06 16.43
C HIS A 154 -0.77 -9.91 16.52
N LEU A 155 -0.52 -8.92 17.39
CA LEU A 155 -1.43 -7.78 17.60
C LEU A 155 -1.03 -6.55 16.79
N ALA A 156 0.26 -6.34 16.60
CA ALA A 156 0.77 -5.16 15.90
C ALA A 156 1.12 -5.51 14.45
N PRO A 157 0.59 -4.78 13.47
CA PRO A 157 1.07 -4.86 12.09
C PRO A 157 2.56 -4.50 12.03
N THR A 158 3.38 -5.43 11.59
CA THR A 158 4.83 -5.33 11.43
C THR A 158 5.21 -5.80 10.03
N THR A 159 5.27 -7.10 9.82
CA THR A 159 5.57 -7.73 8.51
C THR A 159 4.61 -7.28 7.42
N SER A 160 3.31 -7.22 7.71
CA SER A 160 2.31 -6.75 6.76
C SER A 160 2.54 -5.30 6.32
N THR A 161 2.93 -4.41 7.24
CA THR A 161 3.25 -3.02 6.91
C THR A 161 4.56 -2.89 6.14
N THR A 162 5.54 -3.75 6.41
CA THR A 162 6.80 -3.85 5.66
C THR A 162 6.53 -4.30 4.22
N ALA A 163 5.67 -5.29 4.00
CA ALA A 163 5.24 -5.73 2.68
C ALA A 163 4.51 -4.61 1.91
N GLN A 164 3.58 -3.89 2.56
CA GLN A 164 2.88 -2.76 1.95
C GLN A 164 3.83 -1.65 1.50
N ILE A 165 4.82 -1.29 2.33
CA ILE A 165 5.77 -0.22 1.99
C ILE A 165 6.68 -0.64 0.84
N ALA A 166 7.15 -1.90 0.83
CA ALA A 166 7.98 -2.44 -0.23
C ALA A 166 7.24 -2.49 -1.58
N MET A 167 5.96 -2.92 -1.59
CA MET A 167 5.11 -2.88 -2.79
C MET A 167 4.94 -1.44 -3.31
N GLY A 168 4.71 -0.48 -2.41
CA GLY A 168 4.60 0.94 -2.76
C GLY A 168 5.89 1.52 -3.33
N ASP A 169 7.04 1.13 -2.80
CA ASP A 169 8.35 1.56 -3.32
C ASP A 169 8.64 0.92 -4.69
N ALA A 170 8.28 -0.35 -4.89
CA ALA A 170 8.37 -1.01 -6.18
C ALA A 170 7.54 -0.29 -7.25
N LEU A 171 6.29 0.11 -6.93
CA LEU A 171 5.47 0.94 -7.82
C LEU A 171 6.15 2.28 -8.13
N ALA A 172 6.65 2.99 -7.11
CA ALA A 172 7.30 4.29 -7.28
C ALA A 172 8.51 4.23 -8.21
N VAL A 173 9.39 3.24 -7.99
CA VAL A 173 10.61 3.04 -8.81
C VAL A 173 10.25 2.65 -10.24
N SER A 174 9.27 1.77 -10.43
CA SER A 174 8.80 1.37 -11.75
C SER A 174 8.19 2.54 -12.52
N LEU A 175 7.35 3.35 -11.86
CA LEU A 175 6.76 4.56 -12.45
C LEU A 175 7.83 5.59 -12.81
N MET A 176 8.81 5.82 -11.92
CA MET A 176 9.94 6.73 -12.14
C MET A 176 10.71 6.33 -13.39
N GLN A 177 11.03 5.05 -13.52
CA GLN A 177 11.75 4.52 -14.69
C GLN A 177 10.94 4.69 -15.98
N GLN A 178 9.65 4.32 -15.97
CA GLN A 178 8.79 4.42 -17.15
C GLN A 178 8.53 5.87 -17.60
N ARG A 179 8.54 6.83 -16.67
CA ARG A 179 8.42 8.27 -16.96
C ARG A 179 9.74 8.89 -17.46
N GLY A 180 10.85 8.17 -17.42
CA GLY A 180 12.17 8.72 -17.72
C GLY A 180 12.58 9.84 -16.76
N PHE A 181 12.12 9.79 -15.51
CA PHE A 181 12.43 10.80 -14.49
C PHE A 181 13.91 10.72 -14.12
N THR A 182 14.60 11.86 -14.23
CA THR A 182 16.02 12.00 -13.91
C THR A 182 16.22 13.01 -12.78
N SER A 183 17.24 12.80 -11.96
CA SER A 183 17.71 13.86 -11.05
C SER A 183 18.25 15.02 -11.88
N VAL A 184 17.68 16.21 -11.68
CA VAL A 184 18.20 17.47 -12.23
C VAL A 184 19.41 17.92 -11.43
#